data_0d976a098f9af1cfbe34a86d4e68be89
#
_entry.id   0d976a098f9af1cfbe34a86d4e68be89
#
_cell.length_a   1.000
_cell.length_b   1.000
_cell.length_c   1.000
_cell.angle_alpha   90.00
_cell.angle_beta   90.00
_cell.angle_gamma   90.00
#
_symmetry.space_group_name_H-M   'P 1'
#
loop_
_entity.id
_entity.type
_entity.pdbx_description
1 polymer ?
#
loop_
_entity_poly.entity_id
_entity_poly.type
_entity_poly.pdbx_seq_one_letter_code
_entity_poly.pdbx_strand_id
1 'polypeptide(L)'
;FAKYTDANGRPLQAEAKSDEDKAKFSALSDEEKKMLEDVRTGATISLKDAHGDFITALKKAYELRQPLDVREAAAEGLGVASNGRVGPGKDDQEVQVYSFNTLVASALFDAEGRIVSLKLDELEVATPNYDGADMPQFSGFPGQGGYNNDENHDGKVEGKTADSEEQFLAEFDTWKTKRERGESYKLNS
;
A
#
# COMPACT_ATOMS: atom_id res chain seq x y z
N PHE A 1 -7.09 18.71 0.95
CA PHE A 1 -7.24 17.80 -0.19
C PHE A 1 -8.66 17.89 -0.76
N ALA A 2 -9.72 17.62 0.01
CA ALA A 2 -11.11 17.59 -0.46
C ALA A 2 -11.61 18.88 -1.15
N LYS A 3 -10.95 20.02 -0.92
CA LYS A 3 -11.26 21.30 -1.58
C LYS A 3 -10.91 21.29 -3.06
N TYR A 4 -9.89 20.53 -3.44
CA TYR A 4 -9.26 20.58 -4.77
C TYR A 4 -9.46 19.33 -5.61
N THR A 5 -10.16 18.32 -5.06
CA THR A 5 -10.33 17.02 -5.70
C THR A 5 -11.79 16.58 -5.78
N ASP A 6 -12.10 15.79 -6.81
CA ASP A 6 -13.36 15.05 -6.91
C ASP A 6 -13.43 13.89 -5.89
N ALA A 7 -14.52 13.12 -5.92
CA ALA A 7 -14.71 11.97 -5.03
C ALA A 7 -13.67 10.86 -5.25
N ASN A 8 -13.02 10.83 -6.40
CA ASN A 8 -11.97 9.86 -6.75
C ASN A 8 -10.55 10.42 -6.51
N GLY A 9 -10.44 11.59 -5.88
CA GLY A 9 -9.16 12.21 -5.61
C GLY A 9 -8.46 12.82 -6.83
N ARG A 10 -9.16 12.99 -7.95
CA ARG A 10 -8.62 13.65 -9.14
C ARG A 10 -8.75 15.16 -8.98
N PRO A 11 -7.78 15.95 -9.48
CA PRO A 11 -7.89 17.40 -9.47
C PRO A 11 -9.20 17.88 -10.12
N LEU A 12 -9.88 18.83 -9.46
CA LEU A 12 -11.08 19.43 -10.01
C LEU A 12 -10.78 20.14 -11.35
N GLN A 13 -11.77 20.16 -12.24
CA GLN A 13 -11.67 20.78 -13.55
C GLN A 13 -13.01 21.41 -13.97
N ALA A 14 -12.96 22.34 -14.89
CA ALA A 14 -14.17 23.05 -15.38
C ALA A 14 -15.20 22.10 -16.02
N GLU A 15 -14.72 21.07 -16.72
CA GLU A 15 -15.51 20.07 -17.44
C GLU A 15 -15.90 18.87 -16.58
N ALA A 16 -15.92 19.00 -15.23
CA ALA A 16 -16.32 17.93 -14.35
C ALA A 16 -17.71 17.40 -14.70
N LYS A 17 -17.90 16.07 -14.55
CA LYS A 17 -19.18 15.42 -14.89
C LYS A 17 -20.27 15.70 -13.86
N SER A 18 -19.91 15.85 -12.57
CA SER A 18 -20.87 16.11 -11.50
C SER A 18 -21.08 17.61 -11.30
N ASP A 19 -22.29 18.00 -10.97
CA ASP A 19 -22.61 19.41 -10.68
C ASP A 19 -21.97 19.87 -9.37
N GLU A 20 -21.74 18.96 -8.42
CA GLU A 20 -21.01 19.23 -7.18
C GLU A 20 -19.56 19.63 -7.47
N ASP A 21 -18.85 18.86 -8.31
CA ASP A 21 -17.46 19.15 -8.65
C ASP A 21 -17.32 20.43 -9.48
N LYS A 22 -18.28 20.71 -10.37
CA LYS A 22 -18.35 22.00 -11.08
C LYS A 22 -18.51 23.17 -10.11
N ALA A 23 -19.39 23.03 -9.11
CA ALA A 23 -19.60 24.05 -8.10
C ALA A 23 -18.34 24.27 -7.26
N LYS A 24 -17.68 23.19 -6.82
CA LYS A 24 -16.40 23.24 -6.12
C LYS A 24 -15.34 23.97 -6.94
N PHE A 25 -15.17 23.60 -8.21
CA PHE A 25 -14.22 24.23 -9.11
C PHE A 25 -14.52 25.72 -9.31
N SER A 26 -15.79 26.07 -9.52
CA SER A 26 -16.22 27.46 -9.72
C SER A 26 -15.95 28.36 -8.51
N ALA A 27 -15.97 27.78 -7.31
CA ALA A 27 -15.70 28.51 -6.05
C ALA A 27 -14.20 28.76 -5.79
N LEU A 28 -13.31 28.20 -6.60
CA LEU A 28 -11.86 28.42 -6.47
C LEU A 28 -11.43 29.78 -7.05
N SER A 29 -10.37 30.37 -6.50
CA SER A 29 -9.75 31.55 -7.07
C SER A 29 -9.06 31.23 -8.41
N ASP A 30 -8.71 32.27 -9.19
CA ASP A 30 -8.03 32.08 -10.47
C ASP A 30 -6.61 31.49 -10.28
N GLU A 31 -5.93 31.85 -9.19
CA GLU A 31 -4.63 31.26 -8.83
C GLU A 31 -4.77 29.78 -8.48
N GLU A 32 -5.82 29.41 -7.73
CA GLU A 32 -6.10 28.01 -7.37
C GLU A 32 -6.45 27.17 -8.61
N LYS A 33 -7.25 27.72 -9.53
CA LYS A 33 -7.58 27.07 -10.81
C LYS A 33 -6.34 26.84 -11.65
N LYS A 34 -5.46 27.84 -11.74
CA LYS A 34 -4.18 27.72 -12.46
C LYS A 34 -3.29 26.65 -11.83
N MET A 35 -3.16 26.65 -10.50
CA MET A 35 -2.41 25.60 -9.79
C MET A 35 -2.95 24.21 -10.11
N LEU A 36 -4.27 24.01 -10.15
CA LEU A 36 -4.88 22.73 -10.50
C LEU A 36 -4.61 22.32 -11.94
N GLU A 37 -4.58 23.27 -12.87
CA GLU A 37 -4.24 22.98 -14.26
C GLU A 37 -2.76 22.58 -14.42
N ASP A 38 -1.86 23.25 -13.72
CA ASP A 38 -0.45 22.91 -13.68
C ASP A 38 -0.22 21.49 -13.10
N VAL A 39 -0.91 21.15 -12.00
CA VAL A 39 -0.88 19.80 -11.42
C VAL A 39 -1.44 18.77 -12.40
N ARG A 40 -2.56 19.06 -13.05
CA ARG A 40 -3.20 18.13 -13.99
C ARG A 40 -2.33 17.85 -15.21
N THR A 41 -1.67 18.87 -15.74
CA THR A 41 -0.79 18.73 -16.92
C THR A 41 0.53 18.02 -16.58
N GLY A 42 1.01 18.14 -15.34
CA GLY A 42 2.22 17.48 -14.87
C GLY A 42 2.00 16.09 -14.25
N ALA A 43 0.78 15.74 -13.85
CA ALA A 43 0.50 14.48 -13.18
C ALA A 43 0.23 13.36 -14.21
N THR A 44 1.02 12.30 -14.12
CA THR A 44 0.85 11.09 -14.95
C THR A 44 0.10 9.97 -14.23
N ILE A 45 -0.21 10.13 -12.93
CA ILE A 45 -0.82 9.11 -12.08
C ILE A 45 -2.06 9.69 -11.42
N SER A 46 -3.17 8.96 -11.45
CA SER A 46 -4.37 9.27 -10.67
C SER A 46 -4.11 9.03 -9.19
N LEU A 47 -4.62 9.92 -8.32
CA LEU A 47 -4.48 9.75 -6.86
C LEU A 47 -5.32 8.60 -6.31
N LYS A 48 -6.37 8.22 -7.02
CA LYS A 48 -7.20 7.05 -6.71
C LYS A 48 -7.81 6.51 -8.01
N ASP A 49 -7.52 5.26 -8.30
CA ASP A 49 -8.11 4.49 -9.40
C ASP A 49 -8.02 2.99 -9.12
N ALA A 50 -8.26 2.17 -10.14
CA ALA A 50 -8.18 0.71 -10.04
C ALA A 50 -6.76 0.18 -9.70
N HIS A 51 -5.71 0.99 -9.87
CA HIS A 51 -4.33 0.60 -9.59
C HIS A 51 -3.90 0.94 -8.16
N GLY A 52 -4.60 1.85 -7.48
CA GLY A 52 -4.28 2.20 -6.12
C GLY A 52 -4.98 3.44 -5.56
N ASP A 53 -4.93 3.58 -4.25
CA ASP A 53 -5.47 4.70 -3.49
C ASP A 53 -4.36 5.44 -2.73
N PHE A 54 -3.71 6.38 -3.42
CA PHE A 54 -2.65 7.21 -2.86
C PHE A 54 -3.17 8.14 -1.76
N ILE A 55 -4.47 8.48 -1.76
CA ILE A 55 -5.06 9.33 -0.72
C ILE A 55 -5.09 8.57 0.61
N THR A 56 -5.48 7.30 0.58
CA THR A 56 -5.44 6.44 1.76
C THR A 56 -4.01 6.23 2.23
N ALA A 57 -3.06 6.01 1.32
CA ALA A 57 -1.64 5.89 1.67
C ALA A 57 -1.10 7.17 2.35
N LEU A 58 -1.45 8.35 1.84
CA LEU A 58 -1.07 9.63 2.45
C LEU A 58 -1.69 9.85 3.83
N LYS A 59 -2.95 9.45 4.04
CA LYS A 59 -3.59 9.49 5.36
C LYS A 59 -2.86 8.61 6.35
N LYS A 60 -2.57 7.36 5.99
CA LYS A 60 -1.77 6.43 6.81
C LYS A 60 -0.39 7.01 7.12
N ALA A 61 0.31 7.57 6.14
CA ALA A 61 1.60 8.22 6.37
C ALA A 61 1.51 9.37 7.38
N TYR A 62 0.44 10.17 7.32
CA TYR A 62 0.19 11.25 8.28
C TYR A 62 -0.10 10.72 9.69
N GLU A 63 -0.90 9.66 9.81
CA GLU A 63 -1.23 9.03 11.09
C GLU A 63 0.02 8.41 11.75
N LEU A 64 0.87 7.77 10.96
CA LEU A 64 2.10 7.12 11.41
C LEU A 64 3.32 8.08 11.47
N ARG A 65 3.11 9.38 11.25
CA ARG A 65 4.19 10.35 11.31
C ARG A 65 4.82 10.44 12.70
N GLN A 66 6.10 10.65 12.73
CA GLN A 66 6.85 10.90 13.96
C GLN A 66 7.53 12.26 13.87
N PRO A 67 7.69 12.95 15.01
CA PRO A 67 8.50 14.17 15.04
C PRO A 67 9.89 13.92 14.45
N LEU A 68 10.38 14.86 13.68
CA LEU A 68 11.67 14.81 13.05
C LEU A 68 12.55 15.91 13.66
N ASP A 69 13.60 15.54 14.35
CA ASP A 69 14.64 16.47 14.82
C ASP A 69 15.81 16.46 13.82
N VAL A 70 15.53 16.92 12.61
CA VAL A 70 16.53 16.99 11.54
C VAL A 70 16.73 18.45 11.15
N ARG A 71 17.94 18.95 11.34
CA ARG A 71 18.29 20.35 11.07
C ARG A 71 18.83 20.59 9.66
N GLU A 72 19.35 19.55 8.98
CA GLU A 72 20.08 19.69 7.73
C GLU A 72 19.85 18.50 6.78
N ALA A 73 18.61 18.33 6.29
CA ALA A 73 18.34 17.40 5.21
C ALA A 73 18.56 18.11 3.87
N ALA A 74 19.37 17.54 2.99
CA ALA A 74 19.64 18.04 1.65
C ALA A 74 18.91 17.22 0.57
N ALA A 75 18.56 15.95 0.86
CA ALA A 75 17.87 15.07 -0.06
C ALA A 75 16.95 14.08 0.67
N GLU A 76 15.92 13.62 -0.03
CA GLU A 76 15.04 12.53 0.40
C GLU A 76 15.13 11.37 -0.58
N GLY A 77 15.09 10.14 -0.08
CA GLY A 77 15.02 8.93 -0.87
C GLY A 77 13.90 8.01 -0.39
N LEU A 78 13.16 7.43 -1.34
CA LEU A 78 12.18 6.37 -1.10
C LEU A 78 12.66 5.10 -1.84
N GLY A 79 12.84 4.02 -1.08
CA GLY A 79 13.19 2.72 -1.61
C GLY A 79 12.09 1.69 -1.37
N VAL A 80 11.82 0.83 -2.35
CA VAL A 80 10.93 -0.32 -2.22
C VAL A 80 11.67 -1.54 -2.74
N ALA A 81 11.64 -2.63 -1.97
CA ALA A 81 12.20 -3.91 -2.36
C ALA A 81 11.20 -5.02 -2.02
N SER A 82 11.08 -6.01 -2.89
CA SER A 82 10.22 -7.16 -2.65
C SER A 82 11.00 -8.45 -2.83
N ASN A 83 10.71 -9.41 -1.97
CA ASN A 83 11.25 -10.76 -2.07
C ASN A 83 10.23 -11.79 -1.61
N GLY A 84 10.38 -13.01 -2.14
CA GLY A 84 9.70 -14.19 -1.61
C GLY A 84 10.64 -14.99 -0.68
N ARG A 85 10.09 -15.62 0.32
CA ARG A 85 10.82 -16.57 1.16
C ARG A 85 10.04 -17.86 1.39
N VAL A 86 10.78 -18.91 1.68
CA VAL A 86 10.24 -20.15 2.24
C VAL A 86 10.03 -19.94 3.74
N GLY A 87 8.81 -20.07 4.20
CA GLY A 87 8.45 -19.84 5.60
C GLY A 87 7.30 -18.84 5.76
N PRO A 88 6.75 -18.75 6.96
CA PRO A 88 7.38 -19.02 8.26
C PRO A 88 7.32 -20.47 8.77
N GLY A 89 7.07 -21.44 8.00
CA GLY A 89 7.04 -22.83 8.40
C GLY A 89 6.10 -23.64 7.56
N LYS A 90 5.43 -24.61 8.16
CA LYS A 90 4.37 -25.38 7.55
C LYS A 90 3.04 -25.02 8.19
N ASP A 91 1.96 -25.18 7.45
CA ASP A 91 0.61 -25.03 7.98
C ASP A 91 0.17 -26.27 8.81
N ASP A 92 -1.08 -26.29 9.24
CA ASP A 92 -1.68 -27.38 10.00
C ASP A 92 -1.84 -28.69 9.21
N GLN A 93 -1.67 -28.63 7.89
CA GLN A 93 -1.69 -29.79 6.99
C GLN A 93 -0.29 -30.23 6.57
N GLU A 94 0.75 -29.76 7.24
CA GLU A 94 2.16 -30.00 6.91
C GLU A 94 2.63 -29.47 5.56
N VAL A 95 1.83 -28.57 4.92
CA VAL A 95 2.18 -27.93 3.66
C VAL A 95 3.11 -26.74 3.90
N GLN A 96 4.16 -26.64 3.11
CA GLN A 96 5.13 -25.56 3.22
C GLN A 96 4.48 -24.21 2.93
N VAL A 97 4.61 -23.28 3.89
CA VAL A 97 4.17 -21.92 3.72
C VAL A 97 5.25 -21.09 3.01
N TYR A 98 4.81 -20.17 2.20
CA TYR A 98 5.64 -19.17 1.54
C TYR A 98 5.13 -17.78 1.87
N SER A 99 6.01 -16.82 1.93
CA SER A 99 5.61 -15.43 2.16
C SER A 99 6.21 -14.49 1.15
N PHE A 100 5.47 -13.41 0.89
CA PHE A 100 5.92 -12.26 0.14
C PHE A 100 6.19 -11.13 1.10
N ASN A 101 7.37 -10.55 0.97
CA ASN A 101 7.80 -9.44 1.77
C ASN A 101 7.98 -8.22 0.87
N THR A 102 7.33 -7.14 1.21
CA THR A 102 7.55 -5.83 0.59
C THR A 102 8.09 -4.88 1.64
N LEU A 103 9.34 -4.49 1.46
CA LEU A 103 10.04 -3.57 2.35
C LEU A 103 9.99 -2.17 1.76
N VAL A 104 9.72 -1.20 2.62
CA VAL A 104 9.70 0.22 2.27
C VAL A 104 10.69 0.95 3.16
N ALA A 105 11.54 1.76 2.57
CA ALA A 105 12.49 2.62 3.25
C ALA A 105 12.31 4.06 2.80
N SER A 106 12.13 5.00 3.75
CA SER A 106 12.19 6.43 3.50
C SER A 106 13.35 6.99 4.31
N ALA A 107 14.27 7.68 3.65
CA ALA A 107 15.46 8.22 4.28
C ALA A 107 15.68 9.68 3.89
N LEU A 108 16.16 10.48 4.86
CA LEU A 108 16.69 11.80 4.62
C LEU A 108 18.21 11.76 4.71
N PHE A 109 18.86 12.48 3.82
CA PHE A 109 20.32 12.55 3.71
C PHE A 109 20.78 13.99 3.87
N ASP A 110 21.95 14.18 4.47
CA ASP A 110 22.64 15.48 4.46
C ASP A 110 23.38 15.75 3.13
N ALA A 111 24.05 16.88 3.04
CA ALA A 111 24.78 17.28 1.84
C ALA A 111 25.97 16.34 1.50
N GLU A 112 26.49 15.62 2.47
CA GLU A 112 27.57 14.65 2.31
C GLU A 112 27.05 13.22 2.04
N GLY A 113 25.71 13.03 1.92
CA GLY A 113 25.09 11.75 1.65
C GLY A 113 24.95 10.82 2.87
N ARG A 114 25.13 11.33 4.10
CA ARG A 114 24.92 10.56 5.31
C ARG A 114 23.43 10.52 5.67
N ILE A 115 22.96 9.38 6.16
CA ILE A 115 21.57 9.23 6.62
C ILE A 115 21.37 10.05 7.91
N VAL A 116 20.48 11.02 7.87
CA VAL A 116 20.08 11.84 9.03
C VAL A 116 18.71 11.45 9.59
N SER A 117 17.90 10.73 8.81
CA SER A 117 16.67 10.10 9.27
C SER A 117 16.37 8.86 8.43
N LEU A 118 15.88 7.81 9.07
CA LEU A 118 15.48 6.57 8.39
C LEU A 118 14.17 6.05 8.98
N LYS A 119 13.23 5.72 8.09
CA LYS A 119 12.01 4.98 8.43
C LYS A 119 11.93 3.74 7.59
N LEU A 120 11.69 2.61 8.24
CA LEU A 120 11.52 1.32 7.60
C LEU A 120 10.13 0.78 7.92
N ASP A 121 9.53 0.12 6.96
CA ASP A 121 8.31 -0.65 7.17
C ASP A 121 8.33 -1.90 6.30
N GLU A 122 7.50 -2.87 6.64
CA GLU A 122 7.41 -4.13 5.92
C GLU A 122 5.98 -4.64 5.91
N LEU A 123 5.51 -5.01 4.72
CA LEU A 123 4.32 -5.83 4.54
C LEU A 123 4.77 -7.25 4.23
N GLU A 124 4.42 -8.19 5.09
CA GLU A 124 4.63 -9.62 4.87
C GLU A 124 3.27 -10.31 4.75
N VAL A 125 3.09 -11.07 3.67
CA VAL A 125 1.85 -11.80 3.37
C VAL A 125 2.20 -13.25 3.12
N ALA A 126 1.51 -14.15 3.83
CA ALA A 126 1.74 -15.59 3.72
C ALA A 126 0.78 -16.26 2.73
N THR A 127 1.08 -17.49 2.35
CA THR A 127 0.17 -18.35 1.59
C THR A 127 -1.10 -18.63 2.38
N PRO A 128 -2.21 -18.95 1.71
CA PRO A 128 -3.53 -19.01 2.33
C PRO A 128 -3.67 -20.07 3.43
N ASN A 129 -2.80 -21.08 3.45
CA ASN A 129 -2.88 -22.16 4.42
C ASN A 129 -2.15 -21.85 5.75
N TYR A 130 -1.43 -20.73 5.82
CA TYR A 130 -0.74 -20.37 7.04
C TYR A 130 -1.71 -19.86 8.12
N ASP A 131 -1.71 -20.50 9.29
CA ASP A 131 -2.53 -20.17 10.45
C ASP A 131 -1.75 -19.38 11.52
N GLY A 132 -0.81 -18.58 11.10
CA GLY A 132 -0.10 -17.65 11.98
C GLY A 132 -0.97 -16.44 12.29
N ALA A 133 -1.38 -16.27 13.55
CA ALA A 133 -2.38 -15.29 13.99
C ALA A 133 -2.05 -13.83 13.65
N ASP A 134 -0.78 -13.52 13.44
CA ASP A 134 -0.33 -12.14 13.24
C ASP A 134 0.03 -11.78 11.79
N MET A 135 -0.07 -12.73 10.87
CA MET A 135 0.27 -12.49 9.46
C MET A 135 -0.97 -12.50 8.58
N PRO A 136 -1.11 -11.52 7.68
CA PRO A 136 -2.12 -11.60 6.66
C PRO A 136 -1.87 -12.80 5.75
N GLN A 137 -2.95 -13.43 5.32
CA GLN A 137 -2.91 -14.54 4.39
C GLN A 137 -3.34 -14.06 3.01
N PHE A 138 -2.89 -14.75 1.98
CA PHE A 138 -3.28 -14.52 0.60
C PHE A 138 -4.13 -15.69 0.12
N SER A 139 -5.41 -15.48 -0.10
CA SER A 139 -6.27 -16.44 -0.78
C SER A 139 -6.15 -16.31 -2.31
N GLY A 140 -6.36 -17.42 -3.00
CA GLY A 140 -6.44 -17.37 -4.46
C GLY A 140 -7.70 -16.66 -4.95
N PHE A 141 -7.65 -16.18 -6.20
CA PHE A 141 -8.85 -15.71 -6.88
C PHE A 141 -9.92 -16.81 -6.92
N PRO A 142 -11.22 -16.47 -6.88
CA PRO A 142 -12.30 -17.45 -6.86
C PRO A 142 -12.13 -18.56 -7.92
N GLY A 143 -12.10 -19.80 -7.46
CA GLY A 143 -11.87 -20.99 -8.31
C GLY A 143 -10.40 -21.32 -8.57
N GLN A 144 -9.46 -20.52 -8.04
CA GLN A 144 -8.03 -20.79 -8.15
C GLN A 144 -7.42 -20.78 -6.75
N GLY A 145 -6.64 -21.80 -6.40
CA GLY A 145 -5.92 -21.81 -5.12
C GLY A 145 -5.01 -20.61 -4.99
N GLY A 146 -4.66 -20.30 -3.75
CA GLY A 146 -3.72 -19.24 -3.42
C GLY A 146 -2.34 -19.48 -4.02
N TYR A 147 -1.44 -18.56 -3.68
CA TYR A 147 -0.09 -18.61 -4.16
C TYR A 147 0.62 -19.89 -3.72
N ASN A 148 1.02 -20.72 -4.47
CA ASN A 148 1.79 -21.91 -4.14
C ASN A 148 1.04 -23.21 -3.95
N ASN A 149 0.97 -23.99 -5.01
CA ASN A 149 -0.14 -24.84 -4.87
C ASN A 149 -0.08 -26.16 -5.56
N ASP A 150 1.03 -26.58 -6.00
CA ASP A 150 1.27 -27.92 -6.48
C ASP A 150 2.56 -28.45 -5.86
N GLU A 151 2.60 -28.46 -4.51
CA GLU A 151 3.77 -28.93 -3.77
C GLU A 151 4.08 -30.38 -4.08
N ASN A 152 3.05 -31.16 -4.35
CA ASN A 152 3.19 -32.57 -4.69
C ASN A 152 3.47 -32.82 -6.19
N HIS A 153 3.48 -31.78 -7.00
CA HIS A 153 3.65 -31.86 -8.46
C HIS A 153 2.66 -32.83 -9.14
N ASP A 154 1.45 -32.92 -8.60
CA ASP A 154 0.40 -33.81 -9.11
C ASP A 154 -0.61 -33.09 -10.02
N GLY A 155 -0.38 -31.81 -10.29
CA GLY A 155 -1.25 -30.96 -11.11
C GLY A 155 -2.51 -30.48 -10.40
N LYS A 156 -2.63 -30.68 -9.08
CA LYS A 156 -3.73 -30.14 -8.29
C LYS A 156 -3.28 -28.90 -7.57
N VAL A 157 -4.12 -27.89 -7.63
CA VAL A 157 -3.93 -26.66 -6.88
C VAL A 157 -4.52 -26.85 -5.50
N GLU A 158 -3.66 -26.89 -4.48
CA GLU A 158 -4.07 -26.92 -3.08
C GLU A 158 -3.97 -25.50 -2.51
N GLY A 159 -4.86 -25.11 -1.64
CA GLY A 159 -4.87 -23.79 -1.01
C GLY A 159 -6.26 -23.20 -0.90
N LYS A 160 -6.41 -22.25 -0.01
CA LYS A 160 -7.68 -21.55 0.15
C LYS A 160 -7.96 -20.72 -1.09
N THR A 161 -9.17 -20.87 -1.59
CA THR A 161 -9.73 -20.02 -2.61
C THR A 161 -10.76 -19.12 -1.95
N ALA A 162 -10.79 -17.84 -2.30
CA ALA A 162 -11.89 -16.98 -1.90
C ALA A 162 -13.20 -17.48 -2.52
N ASP A 163 -14.30 -17.43 -1.75
CA ASP A 163 -15.60 -17.91 -2.21
C ASP A 163 -16.24 -16.98 -3.27
N SER A 164 -15.80 -15.72 -3.29
CA SER A 164 -16.27 -14.72 -4.24
C SER A 164 -15.18 -13.66 -4.51
N GLU A 165 -15.34 -12.91 -5.59
CA GLU A 165 -14.50 -11.76 -5.91
C GLU A 165 -14.56 -10.68 -4.81
N GLU A 166 -15.74 -10.47 -4.23
CA GLU A 166 -15.93 -9.52 -3.12
C GLU A 166 -15.10 -9.93 -1.90
N GLN A 167 -15.13 -11.20 -1.53
CA GLN A 167 -14.32 -11.72 -0.43
C GLN A 167 -12.83 -11.58 -0.72
N PHE A 168 -12.39 -11.90 -1.93
CA PHE A 168 -11.02 -11.76 -2.36
C PHE A 168 -10.52 -10.30 -2.25
N LEU A 169 -11.32 -9.36 -2.72
CA LEU A 169 -10.98 -7.94 -2.66
C LEU A 169 -10.96 -7.41 -1.22
N ALA A 170 -11.92 -7.84 -0.37
CA ALA A 170 -11.97 -7.43 1.03
C ALA A 170 -10.77 -7.93 1.84
N GLU A 171 -10.11 -8.99 1.42
CA GLU A 171 -8.90 -9.50 2.05
C GLU A 171 -7.78 -8.45 2.10
N PHE A 172 -7.61 -7.67 1.04
CA PHE A 172 -6.57 -6.64 0.97
C PHE A 172 -6.76 -5.52 2.00
N ASP A 173 -8.00 -5.24 2.38
CA ASP A 173 -8.30 -4.23 3.40
C ASP A 173 -7.87 -4.67 4.81
N THR A 174 -7.64 -5.97 5.01
CA THR A 174 -7.16 -6.52 6.28
C THR A 174 -5.64 -6.48 6.41
N TRP A 175 -4.93 -6.29 5.32
CA TRP A 175 -3.47 -6.32 5.33
C TRP A 175 -2.89 -5.10 6.01
N LYS A 176 -1.97 -5.35 6.94
CA LYS A 176 -1.30 -4.30 7.71
C LYS A 176 0.21 -4.51 7.66
N THR A 177 0.92 -3.41 7.51
CA THR A 177 2.37 -3.43 7.65
C THR A 177 2.79 -3.70 9.10
N LYS A 178 4.06 -4.00 9.32
CA LYS A 178 4.61 -4.21 10.66
C LYS A 178 4.43 -2.98 11.56
N ARG A 179 4.53 -1.77 11.02
CA ARG A 179 4.25 -0.54 11.78
C ARG A 179 2.77 -0.36 12.12
N GLU A 180 1.87 -0.70 11.22
CA GLU A 180 0.42 -0.64 11.46
C GLU A 180 -0.04 -1.65 12.52
N ARG A 181 0.69 -2.74 12.72
CA ARG A 181 0.45 -3.72 13.78
C ARG A 181 0.93 -3.26 15.15
N GLY A 182 1.77 -2.22 15.20
CA GLY A 182 2.22 -1.59 16.42
C GLY A 182 3.08 -2.51 17.31
N GLU A 183 2.91 -2.38 18.63
CA GLU A 183 3.72 -3.08 19.62
C GLU A 183 3.54 -4.61 19.63
N SER A 184 2.46 -5.13 19.05
CA SER A 184 2.25 -6.57 18.93
C SER A 184 3.26 -7.23 18.00
N TYR A 185 3.88 -6.45 17.11
CA TYR A 185 4.89 -6.93 16.18
C TYR A 185 6.23 -6.27 16.49
N LYS A 186 7.06 -6.92 17.26
CA LYS A 186 8.44 -6.47 17.50
C LYS A 186 9.24 -6.70 16.22
N LEU A 187 9.60 -5.63 15.52
CA LEU A 187 10.72 -5.69 14.61
C LEU A 187 11.92 -6.16 15.43
N ASN A 188 12.38 -7.37 15.18
CA ASN A 188 13.62 -7.84 15.81
C ASN A 188 14.73 -6.88 15.38
N SER A 189 15.18 -6.10 16.32
CA SER A 189 16.35 -5.22 16.20
C SER A 189 17.62 -6.05 16.19
#